data_37b30222b24383b4681adc3722466123
#
_entry.id   37b30222b24383b4681adc3722466123
#
_cell.length_a   1.000
_cell.length_b   1.000
_cell.length_c   1.000
_cell.angle_alpha   90.00
_cell.angle_beta   90.00
_cell.angle_gamma   90.00
#
_symmetry.space_group_name_H-M   'P 1'
#
loop_
_entity.id
_entity.type
_entity.pdbx_description
1 polymer ?
#
loop_
_entity_poly.entity_id
_entity_poly.type
_entity_poly.pdbx_seq_one_letter_code
_entity_poly.pdbx_strand_id
1 'polypeptide(L)' 'MCDGAVDHIAFDVVDIEEAYKFITGLQIKILTEITFLPFWEKGVKFFIAQGPNLERLEFAQHIK' A
#
# COMPACT_ATOMS: atom_id res chain seq x y z
N MET A 1 3.56 -19.01 10.67
CA MET A 1 3.43 -18.87 10.40
C MET A 1 3.34 -18.88 10.10
N CYS A 2 3.30 -18.73 9.87
CA CYS A 2 3.11 -18.63 9.53
C CYS A 2 2.89 -18.46 9.22
N ASP A 3 2.97 -18.70 8.96
CA ASP A 3 2.78 -18.41 8.74
C ASP A 3 2.30 -18.01 8.49
N GLY A 4 2.25 -19.04 8.22
CA GLY A 4 1.41 -18.27 7.44
C GLY A 4 1.13 -16.96 7.99
N ALA A 5 1.67 -16.74 8.89
CA ALA A 5 1.47 -15.43 9.45
C ALA A 5 1.09 -14.46 8.38
N VAL A 6 0.26 -13.54 8.71
CA VAL A 6 -0.09 -12.49 7.79
C VAL A 6 1.05 -11.50 7.79
N ASP A 7 1.86 -11.58 6.75
CA ASP A 7 2.94 -10.63 6.59
C ASP A 7 2.63 -9.62 5.49
N HIS A 8 1.40 -9.62 4.99
CA HIS A 8 0.99 -8.76 3.89
C HIS A 8 -0.49 -8.44 4.05
N ILE A 9 -0.79 -7.18 4.30
CA ILE A 9 -2.17 -6.70 4.45
C ILE A 9 -2.42 -5.68 3.35
N ALA A 10 -3.52 -5.84 2.62
CA ALA A 10 -3.85 -4.94 1.53
C ALA A 10 -5.07 -4.10 1.90
N PHE A 11 -5.03 -2.82 1.57
CA PHE A 11 -6.10 -1.88 1.82
C PHE A 11 -6.50 -1.19 0.52
N ASP A 12 -7.80 -1.06 0.29
CA ASP A 12 -8.29 -0.23 -0.80
C ASP A 12 -8.50 1.18 -0.29
N VAL A 13 -7.98 2.16 -1.01
CA VAL A 13 -8.12 3.56 -0.61
C VAL A 13 -8.73 4.35 -1.74
N VAL A 14 -9.38 5.44 -1.40
CA VAL A 14 -10.02 6.31 -2.37
C VAL A 14 -9.01 7.26 -3.00
N ASP A 15 -8.07 7.74 -2.20
CA ASP A 15 -7.07 8.71 -2.65
C ASP A 15 -5.71 8.25 -2.16
N ILE A 16 -4.95 7.65 -3.07
CA ILE A 16 -3.68 7.03 -2.68
C ILE A 16 -2.65 8.07 -2.26
N GLU A 17 -2.72 9.26 -2.81
CA GLU A 17 -1.75 10.29 -2.45
C GLU A 17 -2.00 10.80 -1.04
N GLU A 18 -3.26 10.91 -0.65
CA GLU A 18 -3.59 11.24 0.73
C GLU A 18 -3.13 10.16 1.68
N ALA A 19 -3.36 8.89 1.30
CA ALA A 19 -2.91 7.77 2.12
C ALA A 19 -1.40 7.79 2.27
N TYR A 20 -0.70 8.07 1.18
CA TYR A 20 0.76 8.13 1.20
C TYR A 20 1.24 9.22 2.15
N LYS A 21 0.64 10.40 2.07
CA LYS A 21 1.01 11.49 2.97
C LYS A 21 0.77 11.13 4.42
N PHE A 22 -0.37 10.50 4.69
CA PHE A 22 -0.71 10.10 6.04
C PHE A 22 0.32 9.12 6.59
N ILE A 23 0.67 8.11 5.79
CA ILE A 23 1.60 7.08 6.23
C ILE A 23 3.00 7.65 6.42
N THR A 24 3.46 8.51 5.50
CA THR A 24 4.78 9.11 5.65
C THR A 24 4.81 10.07 6.83
N GLY A 25 3.70 10.72 7.12
CA GLY A 25 3.61 11.60 8.28
C GLY A 25 3.73 10.85 9.60
N LEU A 26 3.43 9.56 9.62
CA LEU A 26 3.62 8.72 10.78
C LEU A 26 5.03 8.17 10.89
N GLN A 27 5.91 8.57 9.97
CA GLN A 27 7.30 8.11 9.92
C GLN A 27 7.40 6.60 9.69
N ILE A 28 6.44 6.05 8.98
CA ILE A 28 6.43 4.64 8.61
C ILE A 28 7.27 4.48 7.35
N LYS A 29 8.12 3.45 7.33
CA LYS A 29 9.02 3.23 6.21
C LYS A 29 8.24 2.85 4.96
N ILE A 30 8.59 3.46 3.84
CA ILE A 30 7.99 3.14 2.55
C ILE A 30 8.91 2.13 1.86
N LEU A 31 8.36 0.97 1.52
CA LEU A 31 9.12 -0.07 0.83
C LEU A 31 9.04 0.10 -0.67
N THR A 32 7.89 0.51 -1.18
CA THR A 32 7.68 0.75 -2.60
C THR A 32 6.91 2.04 -2.75
N GLU A 33 7.45 2.96 -3.56
CA GLU A 33 6.81 4.24 -3.81
C GLU A 33 5.53 4.04 -4.61
N ILE A 34 4.72 5.08 -4.71
CA ILE A 34 3.48 5.00 -5.48
C ILE A 34 3.82 4.59 -6.91
N THR A 35 3.22 3.50 -7.36
CA THR A 35 3.48 2.91 -8.66
C THR A 35 2.15 2.72 -9.38
N PHE A 36 2.11 3.01 -10.66
CA PHE A 36 0.93 2.82 -11.48
C PHE A 36 1.07 1.51 -12.26
N LEU A 37 0.03 0.68 -12.19
CA LEU A 37 -0.04 -0.54 -12.97
C LEU A 37 -1.24 -0.47 -13.89
N PRO A 38 -1.08 -0.74 -15.20
CA PRO A 38 -2.18 -0.62 -16.15
C PRO A 38 -3.09 -1.85 -16.16
N PHE A 39 -3.25 -2.49 -15.01
CA PHE A 39 -4.22 -3.56 -14.85
C PHE A 39 -5.59 -2.95 -14.66
N TRP A 40 -6.63 -3.76 -14.75
CA TRP A 40 -8.00 -3.27 -14.65
C TRP A 40 -8.29 -2.34 -15.81
N GLU A 41 -9.48 -1.82 -15.84
CA GLU A 41 -9.92 -1.02 -16.97
C GLU A 41 -9.14 0.27 -17.11
N LYS A 42 -8.87 0.93 -16.00
CA LYS A 42 -8.19 2.23 -16.03
C LYS A 42 -6.92 2.23 -15.20
N GLY A 43 -6.54 1.07 -14.69
CA GLY A 43 -5.31 0.95 -13.95
C GLY A 43 -5.49 0.98 -12.46
N VAL A 44 -4.40 0.77 -11.76
CA VAL A 44 -4.38 0.81 -10.31
C VAL A 44 -3.08 1.47 -9.86
N LYS A 45 -3.16 2.29 -8.83
CA LYS A 45 -1.96 2.85 -8.19
C LYS A 45 -1.81 2.21 -6.84
N PHE A 46 -0.58 1.95 -6.44
CA PHE A 46 -0.33 1.34 -5.13
C PHE A 46 1.01 1.78 -4.57
N PHE A 47 1.15 1.64 -3.25
CA PHE A 47 2.45 1.75 -2.62
C PHE A 47 2.48 0.74 -1.47
N ILE A 48 3.69 0.43 -0.99
CA ILE A 48 3.87 -0.55 0.07
C ILE A 48 4.68 0.08 1.19
N ALA A 49 4.19 -0.06 2.42
CA ALA A 49 4.85 0.44 3.61
C ALA A 49 5.15 -0.74 4.54
N GLN A 50 6.07 -0.52 5.47
CA GLN A 50 6.44 -1.56 6.42
C GLN A 50 5.82 -1.26 7.77
N GLY A 51 5.05 -2.23 8.29
CA GLY A 51 4.43 -2.09 9.59
C GLY A 51 5.41 -2.32 10.72
N PRO A 52 4.97 -2.14 11.96
CA PRO A 52 5.86 -2.21 13.11
C PRO A 52 6.43 -3.61 13.36
N ASN A 53 5.77 -4.65 12.87
CA ASN A 53 6.27 -6.01 13.01
C ASN A 53 6.81 -6.54 11.70
N LEU A 54 7.30 -5.66 10.84
CA LEU A 54 7.91 -5.99 9.57
C LEU A 54 6.90 -6.52 8.54
N GLU A 55 5.60 -6.43 8.83
CA GLU A 55 4.61 -6.83 7.85
C GLU A 55 4.53 -5.78 6.73
N ARG A 56 4.08 -6.21 5.57
CA ARG A 56 3.92 -5.32 4.43
C ARG A 56 2.49 -4.81 4.40
N LEU A 57 2.35 -3.49 4.30
CA LEU A 57 1.05 -2.84 4.22
C LEU A 57 0.92 -2.28 2.82
N GLU A 58 0.06 -2.87 2.03
CA GLU A 58 -0.14 -2.43 0.64
C GLU A 58 -1.39 -1.57 0.57
N PHE A 59 -1.25 -0.39 -0.01
CA PHE A 59 -2.37 0.52 -0.19
C PHE A 59 -2.59 0.68 -1.69
N ALA A 60 -3.80 0.48 -2.15
CA ALA A 60 -4.09 0.48 -3.58
C ALA A 60 -5.34 1.30 -3.86
N GLN A 61 -5.29 2.04 -4.97
CA GLN A 61 -6.43 2.80 -5.46
C GLN A 61 -6.72 2.33 -6.87
N HIS A 62 -7.91 1.79 -7.07
CA HIS A 62 -8.34 1.41 -8.41
C HIS A 62 -8.88 2.64 -9.12
N ILE A 63 -8.35 2.93 -10.29
CA ILE A 63 -8.75 4.09 -11.07
C ILE A 63 -10.09 3.78 -11.74
N LYS A 64 -11.04 4.68 -11.61
CA LYS A 64 -12.38 4.47 -12.17
C LYS A 64 -12.68 5.40 -13.31
#